data_125ad1d50630555b321c6d69cced0866
#
_entry.id   125ad1d50630555b321c6d69cced0866
#
_cell.length_a   1.000
_cell.length_b   1.000
_cell.length_c   1.000
_cell.angle_alpha   90.00
_cell.angle_beta   90.00
_cell.angle_gamma   90.00
#
_symmetry.space_group_name_H-M   'P 1'
#
loop_
_entity.id
_entity.type
_entity.pdbx_description
1 polymer ?
#
loop_
_entity_poly.entity_id
_entity_poly.type
_entity_poly.pdbx_seq_one_letter_code
_entity_poly.pdbx_strand_id
1 'polypeptide(L)'
;MISQLTVFLANEKGRLAAACRTLADADINLAALFIADTADFGIVRIFCDRPNRAAAVLAEAGFRASITPVIAVSVADEPGALARLLGFCHEASMNVEYGYCFSVAGGTAVDVLKIEGEGAEEALAAAGFKILAPEEVYGVDED
;
A
#
# COMPACT_ATOMS: atom_id res chain seq x y z
N MET A 1 -3.73 5.64 9.38
CA MET A 1 -3.46 4.65 8.32
C MET A 1 -3.69 5.27 6.95
N ILE A 2 -3.09 4.69 5.94
CA ILE A 2 -3.28 5.08 4.54
C ILE A 2 -4.13 4.05 3.80
N SER A 3 -4.70 4.46 2.68
CA SER A 3 -5.60 3.63 1.88
C SER A 3 -4.86 2.98 0.73
N GLN A 4 -4.73 1.66 0.80
CA GLN A 4 -4.21 0.85 -0.29
C GLN A 4 -5.37 0.34 -1.14
N LEU A 5 -5.27 0.54 -2.45
CA LEU A 5 -6.18 -0.09 -3.39
C LEU A 5 -5.75 -1.54 -3.61
N THR A 6 -6.66 -2.47 -3.38
CA THR A 6 -6.43 -3.90 -3.58
C THR A 6 -7.32 -4.38 -4.72
N VAL A 7 -6.71 -4.92 -5.76
CA VAL A 7 -7.42 -5.39 -6.96
C VAL A 7 -7.17 -6.88 -7.14
N PHE A 8 -8.26 -7.64 -7.28
CA PHE A 8 -8.21 -9.07 -7.58
C PHE A 8 -8.29 -9.25 -9.09
N LEU A 9 -7.22 -9.77 -9.68
CA LEU A 9 -7.14 -10.01 -11.12
C LEU A 9 -6.99 -11.50 -11.41
N ALA A 10 -7.70 -11.98 -12.44
CA ALA A 10 -7.34 -13.26 -13.03
C ALA A 10 -5.92 -13.15 -13.60
N ASN A 11 -5.09 -14.17 -13.37
CA ASN A 11 -3.73 -14.23 -13.92
C ASN A 11 -3.79 -14.56 -15.41
N GLU A 12 -4.31 -13.63 -16.18
CA GLU A 12 -4.52 -13.71 -17.61
C GLU A 12 -3.83 -12.56 -18.32
N LYS A 13 -3.39 -12.84 -19.54
CA LYS A 13 -2.73 -11.86 -20.39
C LYS A 13 -3.61 -10.62 -20.61
N GLY A 14 -3.07 -9.45 -20.32
CA GLY A 14 -3.73 -8.17 -20.54
C GLY A 14 -4.63 -7.66 -19.41
N ARG A 15 -4.89 -8.44 -18.36
CA ARG A 15 -5.77 -8.00 -17.25
C ARG A 15 -5.16 -6.85 -16.46
N LEU A 16 -3.87 -6.94 -16.12
CA LEU A 16 -3.19 -5.86 -15.41
C LEU A 16 -3.11 -4.59 -16.27
N ALA A 17 -2.81 -4.73 -17.54
CA ALA A 17 -2.77 -3.60 -18.48
C ALA A 17 -4.14 -2.91 -18.57
N ALA A 18 -5.23 -3.69 -18.61
CA ALA A 18 -6.59 -3.16 -18.64
C ALA A 18 -6.94 -2.39 -17.36
N ALA A 19 -6.57 -2.90 -16.19
CA ALA A 19 -6.80 -2.20 -14.93
C ALA A 19 -6.05 -0.86 -14.88
N CYS A 20 -4.76 -0.86 -15.24
CA CYS A 20 -3.96 0.37 -15.30
C CYS A 20 -4.50 1.37 -16.32
N ARG A 21 -4.96 0.90 -17.48
CA ARG A 21 -5.58 1.76 -18.50
C ARG A 21 -6.87 2.40 -17.97
N THR A 22 -7.69 1.64 -17.28
CA THR A 22 -8.92 2.13 -16.66
C THR A 22 -8.64 3.29 -15.70
N LEU A 23 -7.61 3.15 -14.86
CA LEU A 23 -7.20 4.23 -13.94
C LEU A 23 -6.63 5.44 -14.69
N ALA A 24 -5.82 5.21 -15.71
CA ALA A 24 -5.24 6.28 -16.52
C ALA A 24 -6.32 7.08 -17.26
N ASP A 25 -7.32 6.42 -17.81
CA ASP A 25 -8.44 7.08 -18.52
C ASP A 25 -9.31 7.91 -17.57
N ALA A 26 -9.28 7.62 -16.27
CA ALA A 26 -9.92 8.41 -15.22
C ALA A 26 -9.01 9.50 -14.61
N ASP A 27 -7.85 9.73 -15.21
CA ASP A 27 -6.83 10.70 -14.75
C ASP A 27 -6.36 10.42 -13.32
N ILE A 28 -6.14 9.13 -13.02
CA ILE A 28 -5.64 8.68 -11.72
C ILE A 28 -4.19 8.22 -11.87
N ASN A 29 -3.28 8.90 -11.16
CA ASN A 29 -1.86 8.57 -11.17
C ASN A 29 -1.56 7.48 -10.13
N LEU A 30 -0.68 6.56 -10.49
CA LEU A 30 -0.20 5.49 -9.62
C LEU A 30 1.15 5.90 -8.99
N ALA A 31 1.22 5.84 -7.66
CA ALA A 31 2.45 6.10 -6.93
C ALA A 31 3.28 4.82 -6.74
N ALA A 32 2.62 3.69 -6.57
CA ALA A 32 3.27 2.39 -6.39
C ALA A 32 2.34 1.25 -6.81
N LEU A 33 2.95 0.15 -7.22
CA LEU A 33 2.23 -1.07 -7.60
C LEU A 33 3.05 -2.29 -7.17
N PHE A 34 2.37 -3.23 -6.54
CA PHE A 34 2.95 -4.51 -6.12
C PHE A 34 2.03 -5.66 -6.55
N ILE A 35 2.61 -6.68 -7.18
CA ILE A 35 1.89 -7.89 -7.58
C ILE A 35 2.50 -9.07 -6.83
N ALA A 36 1.65 -9.84 -6.15
CA ALA A 36 2.07 -11.10 -5.56
C ALA A 36 2.09 -12.22 -6.61
N ASP A 37 3.07 -13.08 -6.51
CA ASP A 37 3.21 -14.23 -7.37
C ASP A 37 2.19 -15.31 -6.96
N THR A 38 1.16 -15.49 -7.78
CA THR A 38 0.13 -16.53 -7.58
C THR A 38 -0.13 -17.27 -8.89
N ALA A 39 -0.60 -18.52 -8.82
CA ALA A 39 -0.82 -19.35 -10.01
C ALA A 39 -2.08 -18.94 -10.78
N ASP A 40 -3.22 -18.74 -10.09
CA ASP A 40 -4.51 -18.55 -10.72
C ASP A 40 -5.03 -17.11 -10.62
N PHE A 41 -4.77 -16.43 -9.49
CA PHE A 41 -5.20 -15.07 -9.23
C PHE A 41 -4.01 -14.22 -8.81
N GLY A 42 -3.93 -13.01 -9.35
CA GLY A 42 -3.06 -11.97 -8.86
C GLY A 42 -3.81 -11.06 -7.89
N ILE A 43 -3.17 -10.76 -6.78
CA ILE A 43 -3.60 -9.65 -5.93
C ILE A 43 -2.65 -8.50 -6.22
N VAL A 44 -3.20 -7.41 -6.73
CA VAL A 44 -2.44 -6.21 -7.03
C VAL A 44 -2.70 -5.18 -5.95
N ARG A 45 -1.64 -4.67 -5.35
CA ARG A 45 -1.71 -3.62 -4.35
C ARG A 45 -1.17 -2.34 -4.96
N ILE A 46 -1.98 -1.29 -4.89
CA ILE A 46 -1.71 -0.02 -5.56
C ILE A 46 -1.86 1.13 -4.58
N PHE A 47 -0.90 2.06 -4.60
CA PHE A 47 -1.11 3.41 -4.11
C PHE A 47 -1.34 4.32 -5.29
N CYS A 48 -2.43 5.05 -5.24
CA CYS A 48 -2.81 5.97 -6.29
C CYS A 48 -3.50 7.20 -5.70
N ASP A 49 -3.60 8.23 -6.50
CA ASP A 49 -4.41 9.40 -6.16
C ASP A 49 -5.88 9.02 -6.06
N ARG A 50 -6.59 9.66 -5.15
CA ARG A 50 -8.03 9.50 -4.94
C ARG A 50 -8.45 8.03 -4.87
N PRO A 51 -7.96 7.27 -3.86
CA PRO A 51 -8.14 5.81 -3.82
C PRO A 51 -9.60 5.35 -3.81
N ASN A 52 -10.52 6.10 -3.18
CA ASN A 52 -11.94 5.75 -3.19
C ASN A 52 -12.54 5.89 -4.60
N ARG A 53 -12.19 6.97 -5.31
CA ARG A 53 -12.58 7.14 -6.70
C ARG A 53 -11.98 6.05 -7.59
N ALA A 54 -10.73 5.70 -7.36
CA ALA A 54 -10.05 4.63 -8.10
C ALA A 54 -10.78 3.28 -7.93
N ALA A 55 -11.17 2.94 -6.71
CA ALA A 55 -11.93 1.73 -6.43
C ALA A 55 -13.29 1.74 -7.16
N ALA A 56 -14.00 2.87 -7.15
CA ALA A 56 -15.28 3.02 -7.85
C ALA A 56 -15.13 2.88 -9.36
N VAL A 57 -14.14 3.53 -9.96
CA VAL A 57 -13.86 3.47 -11.41
C VAL A 57 -13.54 2.04 -11.85
N LEU A 58 -12.72 1.32 -11.08
CA LEU A 58 -12.41 -0.07 -11.37
C LEU A 58 -13.64 -0.98 -11.23
N ALA A 59 -14.45 -0.77 -10.21
CA ALA A 59 -15.69 -1.54 -10.02
C ALA A 59 -16.67 -1.35 -11.18
N GLU A 60 -16.83 -0.11 -11.65
CA GLU A 60 -17.67 0.20 -12.82
C GLU A 60 -17.17 -0.49 -14.10
N ALA A 61 -15.86 -0.65 -14.22
CA ALA A 61 -15.23 -1.36 -15.35
C ALA A 61 -15.23 -2.89 -15.20
N GLY A 62 -15.83 -3.42 -14.15
CA GLY A 62 -15.96 -4.87 -13.91
C GLY A 62 -14.79 -5.49 -13.15
N PHE A 63 -13.89 -4.70 -12.59
CA PHE A 63 -12.82 -5.21 -11.74
C PHE A 63 -13.28 -5.34 -10.29
N ARG A 64 -12.75 -6.34 -9.60
CA ARG A 64 -12.98 -6.50 -8.18
C ARG A 64 -11.91 -5.74 -7.40
N ALA A 65 -12.30 -4.60 -6.85
CA ALA A 65 -11.41 -3.71 -6.13
C ALA A 65 -11.97 -3.34 -4.75
N SER A 66 -11.08 -3.17 -3.78
CA SER A 66 -11.41 -2.73 -2.43
C SER A 66 -10.32 -1.86 -1.86
N ILE A 67 -10.65 -1.13 -0.79
CA ILE A 67 -9.68 -0.35 -0.02
C ILE A 67 -9.25 -1.16 1.19
N THR A 68 -7.94 -1.30 1.36
CA THR A 68 -7.33 -1.95 2.52
C THR A 68 -6.53 -0.91 3.32
N PRO A 69 -6.85 -0.66 4.58
CA PRO A 69 -6.04 0.22 5.42
C PRO A 69 -4.70 -0.44 5.75
N VAL A 70 -3.63 0.30 5.57
CA VAL A 70 -2.25 -0.14 5.84
C VAL A 70 -1.47 0.99 6.51
N ILE A 71 -0.31 0.66 7.08
CA ILE A 71 0.56 1.62 7.76
C ILE A 71 1.75 1.91 6.87
N ALA A 72 2.03 3.20 6.63
CA ALA A 72 3.22 3.64 5.94
C ALA A 72 4.21 4.20 6.97
N VAL A 73 5.42 3.65 7.01
CA VAL A 73 6.46 4.03 7.94
C VAL A 73 7.67 4.53 7.15
N SER A 74 8.14 5.74 7.47
CA SER A 74 9.38 6.26 6.90
C SER A 74 10.56 5.78 7.74
N VAL A 75 11.51 5.12 7.11
CA VAL A 75 12.74 4.63 7.74
C VAL A 75 13.96 5.18 7.02
N ALA A 76 15.11 5.20 7.70
CA ALA A 76 16.38 5.53 7.06
C ALA A 76 16.72 4.47 6.00
N ASP A 77 17.23 4.91 4.85
CA ASP A 77 17.72 4.00 3.80
C ASP A 77 19.15 3.57 4.14
N GLU A 78 19.25 2.67 5.12
CA GLU A 78 20.53 2.17 5.64
C GLU A 78 20.38 0.73 6.14
N PRO A 79 21.50 -0.02 6.21
CA PRO A 79 21.48 -1.37 6.78
C PRO A 79 20.91 -1.38 8.20
N GLY A 80 19.99 -2.27 8.47
CA GLY A 80 19.38 -2.46 9.78
C GLY A 80 18.12 -1.65 10.07
N ALA A 81 17.77 -0.65 9.25
CA ALA A 81 16.56 0.16 9.49
C ALA A 81 15.28 -0.68 9.43
N LEU A 82 15.12 -1.50 8.40
CA LEU A 82 13.99 -2.41 8.29
C LEU A 82 14.01 -3.47 9.41
N ALA A 83 15.20 -3.97 9.75
CA ALA A 83 15.34 -4.94 10.85
C ALA A 83 14.88 -4.36 12.19
N ARG A 84 15.15 -3.08 12.46
CA ARG A 84 14.67 -2.41 13.68
C ARG A 84 13.14 -2.30 13.68
N LEU A 85 12.54 -1.92 12.56
CA LEU A 85 11.08 -1.82 12.42
C LEU A 85 10.41 -3.17 12.65
N LEU A 86 10.84 -4.20 11.94
CA LEU A 86 10.26 -5.53 12.06
C LEU A 86 10.57 -6.18 13.41
N GLY A 87 11.74 -5.90 13.99
CA GLY A 87 12.11 -6.33 15.34
C GLY A 87 11.17 -5.75 16.40
N PHE A 88 10.85 -4.47 16.29
CA PHE A 88 9.85 -3.85 17.17
C PHE A 88 8.48 -4.53 17.02
N CYS A 89 8.02 -4.78 15.79
CA CYS A 89 6.76 -5.49 15.56
C CYS A 89 6.77 -6.87 16.25
N HIS A 90 7.88 -7.59 16.15
CA HIS A 90 8.03 -8.90 16.80
C HIS A 90 7.96 -8.79 18.33
N GLU A 91 8.71 -7.88 18.92
CA GLU A 91 8.72 -7.68 20.39
C GLU A 91 7.37 -7.22 20.92
N ALA A 92 6.63 -6.44 20.13
CA ALA A 92 5.28 -5.99 20.47
C ALA A 92 4.19 -7.02 20.14
N SER A 93 4.57 -8.23 19.73
CA SER A 93 3.66 -9.30 19.35
C SER A 93 2.70 -8.93 18.21
N MET A 94 3.18 -8.10 17.29
CA MET A 94 2.44 -7.72 16.08
C MET A 94 2.72 -8.70 14.95
N ASN A 95 1.68 -9.23 14.32
CA ASN A 95 1.82 -10.06 13.14
C ASN A 95 1.76 -9.21 11.88
N VAL A 96 2.88 -9.16 11.17
CA VAL A 96 2.95 -8.50 9.85
C VAL A 96 2.51 -9.50 8.79
N GLU A 97 1.32 -9.29 8.23
CA GLU A 97 0.75 -10.19 7.22
C GLU A 97 1.48 -10.08 5.89
N TYR A 98 1.82 -8.85 5.49
CA TYR A 98 2.67 -8.55 4.35
C TYR A 98 3.22 -7.14 4.46
N GLY A 99 4.25 -6.88 3.66
CA GLY A 99 4.84 -5.55 3.56
C GLY A 99 5.61 -5.38 2.27
N TYR A 100 5.82 -4.16 1.88
CA TYR A 100 6.64 -3.78 0.74
C TYR A 100 7.17 -2.37 0.90
N CYS A 101 8.26 -2.09 0.21
CA CYS A 101 8.90 -0.77 0.24
C CYS A 101 8.66 -0.06 -1.09
N PHE A 102 8.42 1.23 -1.03
CA PHE A 102 8.42 2.10 -2.20
C PHE A 102 9.07 3.45 -1.87
N SER A 103 9.42 4.22 -2.92
CA SER A 103 9.94 5.57 -2.76
C SER A 103 11.21 5.66 -1.91
N VAL A 104 12.31 5.21 -2.46
CA VAL A 104 13.64 5.42 -1.85
C VAL A 104 14.21 6.73 -2.41
N ALA A 105 14.26 7.76 -1.59
CA ALA A 105 14.79 9.07 -1.97
C ALA A 105 15.25 9.86 -0.75
N GLY A 106 16.29 10.68 -0.92
CA GLY A 106 16.75 11.60 0.12
C GLY A 106 17.24 10.93 1.41
N GLY A 107 17.72 9.68 1.32
CA GLY A 107 18.20 8.93 2.48
C GLY A 107 17.11 8.27 3.31
N THR A 108 15.87 8.29 2.85
CA THR A 108 14.74 7.60 3.49
C THR A 108 14.03 6.66 2.53
N ALA A 109 13.37 5.65 3.10
CA ALA A 109 12.51 4.72 2.39
C ALA A 109 11.15 4.65 3.08
N VAL A 110 10.11 4.34 2.33
CA VAL A 110 8.77 4.15 2.89
C VAL A 110 8.44 2.67 2.88
N ASP A 111 8.25 2.10 4.06
CA ASP A 111 7.78 0.73 4.23
C ASP A 111 6.28 0.72 4.52
N VAL A 112 5.55 -0.06 3.74
CA VAL A 112 4.12 -0.28 3.93
C VAL A 112 3.92 -1.61 4.61
N LEU A 113 3.17 -1.61 5.71
CA LEU A 113 2.90 -2.81 6.49
C LEU A 113 1.40 -3.02 6.65
N LYS A 114 0.94 -4.23 6.36
CA LYS A 114 -0.36 -4.71 6.77
C LYS A 114 -0.16 -5.52 8.05
N ILE A 115 -0.63 -4.99 9.17
CA ILE A 115 -0.49 -5.60 10.49
C ILE A 115 -1.85 -6.07 10.96
N GLU A 116 -1.91 -7.30 11.46
CA GLU A 116 -3.12 -7.89 12.00
C GLU A 116 -3.51 -7.23 13.33
N GLY A 117 -4.80 -6.98 13.52
CA GLY A 117 -5.33 -6.41 14.76
C GLY A 117 -5.38 -4.88 14.75
N GLU A 118 -5.60 -4.31 15.93
CA GLU A 118 -5.75 -2.87 16.15
C GLU A 118 -4.60 -2.31 16.98
N GLY A 119 -4.38 -1.00 16.91
CA GLY A 119 -3.43 -0.29 17.76
C GLY A 119 -1.98 -0.31 17.29
N ALA A 120 -1.67 -0.94 16.16
CA ALA A 120 -0.30 -1.03 15.66
C ALA A 120 0.28 0.35 15.27
N GLU A 121 -0.51 1.20 14.63
CA GLU A 121 -0.08 2.53 14.22
C GLU A 121 0.32 3.38 15.42
N GLU A 122 -0.51 3.39 16.45
CA GLU A 122 -0.27 4.12 17.69
C GLU A 122 0.96 3.61 18.43
N ALA A 123 1.14 2.28 18.48
CA ALA A 123 2.30 1.67 19.13
C ALA A 123 3.60 2.00 18.40
N LEU A 124 3.61 1.96 17.08
CA LEU A 124 4.76 2.34 16.26
C LEU A 124 5.10 3.82 16.45
N ALA A 125 4.11 4.69 16.40
CA ALA A 125 4.30 6.13 16.62
C ALA A 125 4.85 6.40 18.02
N ALA A 126 4.32 5.75 19.05
CA ALA A 126 4.80 5.88 20.43
C ALA A 126 6.24 5.40 20.60
N ALA A 127 6.68 4.42 19.81
CA ALA A 127 8.05 3.92 19.80
C ALA A 127 9.02 4.82 19.01
N GLY A 128 8.54 5.91 18.42
CA GLY A 128 9.38 6.88 17.71
C GLY A 128 9.49 6.66 16.20
N PHE A 129 8.77 5.70 15.63
CA PHE A 129 8.72 5.52 14.18
C PHE A 129 7.90 6.64 13.54
N LYS A 130 8.37 7.13 12.39
CA LYS A 130 7.65 8.14 11.64
C LYS A 130 6.55 7.49 10.79
N ILE A 131 5.30 7.70 11.18
CA ILE A 131 4.13 7.25 10.44
C ILE A 131 3.73 8.33 9.43
N LEU A 132 3.49 7.94 8.18
CA LEU A 132 3.10 8.87 7.13
C LEU A 132 1.57 9.02 7.07
N ALA A 133 1.13 10.26 6.88
CA ALA A 133 -0.27 10.57 6.59
C ALA A 133 -0.58 10.34 5.10
N PRO A 134 -1.87 10.14 4.73
CA PRO A 134 -2.25 9.94 3.34
C PRO A 134 -1.70 11.01 2.38
N GLU A 135 -1.75 12.27 2.76
CA GLU A 135 -1.32 13.40 1.96
C GLU A 135 0.19 13.39 1.66
N GLU A 136 0.97 12.68 2.46
CA GLU A 136 2.40 12.50 2.25
C GLU A 136 2.72 11.40 1.24
N VAL A 137 1.73 10.58 0.86
CA VAL A 137 1.92 9.40 0.00
C VAL A 137 1.25 9.55 -1.36
N TYR A 138 0.02 10.08 -1.40
CA TYR A 138 -0.77 10.22 -2.64
C TYR A 138 -1.74 11.41 -2.55
N GLY A 139 -2.33 11.81 -3.68
CA GLY A 139 -3.43 12.76 -3.69
C GLY A 139 -4.68 12.16 -3.05
N VAL A 140 -5.22 12.82 -2.02
CA VAL A 140 -6.41 12.32 -1.32
C VAL A 140 -7.69 12.61 -2.11
N ASP A 141 -8.75 11.84 -1.82
CA ASP A 141 -10.07 12.13 -2.37
C ASP A 141 -10.57 13.48 -1.81
N GLU A 142 -11.17 14.29 -2.67
CA GLU A 142 -11.87 15.50 -2.24
C GLU A 142 -13.25 15.11 -1.71
N ASP A 143 -13.66 15.77 -0.64
CA ASP A 143 -14.97 15.59 -0.04
C ASP A 143 -16.11 16.18 -0.91
#